data_dc996afde26ecbd4a9909db2b31f23d4
#
_entry.id   dc996afde26ecbd4a9909db2b31f23d4
#
_cell.length_a   1.000
_cell.length_b   1.000
_cell.length_c   1.000
_cell.angle_alpha   90.00
_cell.angle_beta   90.00
_cell.angle_gamma   90.00
#
_symmetry.space_group_name_H-M   'P 1'
#
loop_
_entity.id
_entity.type
_entity.pdbx_description
1 polymer ?
#
loop_
_entity_poly.entity_id
_entity_poly.type
_entity_poly.pdbx_seq_one_letter_code
_entity_poly.pdbx_strand_id
1 'polypeptide(L)'
;RMLENFTAMLRTILGQKDEMISLQEELVILHQYFVVLQCKYGDEILLDVDIPEDLLKQRVLKFVLQPIVENSIFHGLEPAGSKGHVVVRAWERGARLYLSVEDDGAGMDCNRLKEVQGTIGSDNSTMVGINNTVKRIKLHFGAQYGVEISSEKDVGTKVVLILPSIKAEGQAAKGDGAY
;
A
#
# COMPACT_ATOMS: atom_id res chain seq x y z
N ARG A 1 15.84 -12.53 -14.93
CA ARG A 1 15.43 -11.76 -13.72
C ARG A 1 14.00 -11.21 -13.81
N MET A 2 13.61 -10.44 -14.89
CA MET A 2 12.25 -9.90 -15.04
C MET A 2 11.17 -10.98 -15.11
N LEU A 3 11.36 -12.03 -15.93
CA LEU A 3 10.45 -13.18 -16.05
C LEU A 3 10.37 -14.00 -14.75
N GLU A 4 11.46 -14.14 -14.02
CA GLU A 4 11.51 -14.85 -12.74
C GLU A 4 10.71 -14.11 -11.67
N ASN A 5 10.88 -12.78 -11.57
CA ASN A 5 10.12 -11.93 -10.65
C ASN A 5 8.63 -11.89 -10.99
N PHE A 6 8.29 -11.79 -12.29
CA PHE A 6 6.91 -11.86 -12.75
C PHE A 6 6.27 -13.22 -12.46
N THR A 7 7.03 -14.31 -12.65
CA THR A 7 6.56 -15.67 -12.32
C THR A 7 6.40 -15.88 -10.82
N ALA A 8 7.32 -15.33 -10.01
CA ALA A 8 7.20 -15.36 -8.55
C ALA A 8 5.99 -14.56 -8.07
N MET A 9 5.76 -13.37 -8.62
CA MET A 9 4.59 -12.54 -8.36
C MET A 9 3.30 -13.28 -8.73
N LEU A 10 3.21 -13.90 -9.91
CA LEU A 10 2.05 -14.70 -10.34
C LEU A 10 1.82 -15.90 -9.41
N ARG A 11 2.86 -16.61 -8.97
CA ARG A 11 2.72 -17.71 -8.01
C ARG A 11 2.18 -17.23 -6.67
N THR A 12 2.64 -16.08 -6.18
CA THR A 12 2.13 -15.49 -4.93
C THR A 12 0.67 -15.05 -5.08
N ILE A 13 0.30 -14.53 -6.25
CA ILE A 13 -1.09 -14.15 -6.56
C ILE A 13 -2.02 -15.36 -6.63
N LEU A 14 -1.60 -16.42 -7.33
CA LEU A 14 -2.43 -17.60 -7.63
C LEU A 14 -2.42 -18.64 -6.49
N GLY A 15 -1.37 -18.66 -5.68
CA GLY A 15 -1.16 -19.70 -4.66
C GLY A 15 -1.83 -19.44 -3.31
N GLN A 16 -2.23 -18.22 -3.01
CA GLN A 16 -2.84 -17.87 -1.72
C GLN A 16 -4.34 -17.60 -1.89
N LYS A 17 -5.16 -18.48 -1.31
CA LYS A 17 -6.63 -18.30 -1.25
C LYS A 17 -7.07 -17.24 -0.22
N ASP A 18 -6.19 -16.88 0.71
CA ASP A 18 -6.51 -15.93 1.77
C ASP A 18 -6.50 -14.49 1.25
N GLU A 19 -7.56 -13.75 1.53
CA GLU A 19 -7.66 -12.32 1.25
C GLU A 19 -6.78 -11.47 2.19
N MET A 20 -6.42 -12.03 3.35
CA MET A 20 -5.61 -11.39 4.39
C MET A 20 -4.23 -12.04 4.47
N ILE A 21 -3.20 -11.22 4.42
CA ILE A 21 -1.79 -11.61 4.56
C ILE A 21 -1.11 -10.80 5.65
N SER A 22 0.09 -11.18 6.07
CA SER A 22 0.90 -10.33 6.94
C SER A 22 1.40 -9.10 6.19
N LEU A 23 1.63 -8.01 6.92
CA LEU A 23 2.25 -6.81 6.33
C LEU A 23 3.62 -7.14 5.73
N GLN A 24 4.37 -8.05 6.34
CA GLN A 24 5.64 -8.54 5.77
C GLN A 24 5.47 -9.17 4.39
N GLU A 25 4.45 -10.04 4.21
CA GLU A 25 4.15 -10.66 2.91
C GLU A 25 3.72 -9.61 1.89
N GLU A 26 2.91 -8.62 2.29
CA GLU A 26 2.51 -7.50 1.42
C GLU A 26 3.72 -6.70 0.95
N LEU A 27 4.69 -6.43 1.84
CA LEU A 27 5.94 -5.74 1.48
C LEU A 27 6.82 -6.55 0.53
N VAL A 28 6.85 -7.89 0.68
CA VAL A 28 7.56 -8.76 -0.27
C VAL A 28 6.93 -8.66 -1.66
N ILE A 29 5.59 -8.70 -1.75
CA ILE A 29 4.87 -8.54 -3.01
C ILE A 29 5.15 -7.16 -3.62
N LEU A 30 5.08 -6.12 -2.81
CA LEU A 30 5.36 -4.75 -3.23
C LEU A 30 6.79 -4.60 -3.77
N HIS A 31 7.78 -5.18 -3.08
CA HIS A 31 9.17 -5.14 -3.53
C HIS A 31 9.36 -5.87 -4.87
N GLN A 32 8.78 -7.06 -5.04
CA GLN A 32 8.81 -7.81 -6.30
C GLN A 32 8.22 -6.99 -7.46
N TYR A 33 7.09 -6.31 -7.21
CA TYR A 33 6.47 -5.41 -8.17
C TYR A 33 7.38 -4.23 -8.51
N PHE A 34 7.98 -3.61 -7.50
CA PHE A 34 8.88 -2.46 -7.68
C PHE A 34 10.12 -2.82 -8.52
N VAL A 35 10.69 -4.02 -8.34
CA VAL A 35 11.80 -4.52 -9.20
C VAL A 35 11.38 -4.59 -10.67
N VAL A 36 10.11 -4.94 -10.96
CA VAL A 36 9.59 -4.91 -12.34
C VAL A 36 9.50 -3.48 -12.87
N LEU A 37 9.07 -2.53 -12.04
CA LEU A 37 9.01 -1.11 -12.41
C LEU A 37 10.39 -0.51 -12.66
N GLN A 38 11.41 -0.92 -11.91
CA GLN A 38 12.80 -0.49 -12.14
C GLN A 38 13.31 -0.88 -13.54
N CYS A 39 12.76 -1.92 -14.19
CA CYS A 39 13.09 -2.22 -15.58
C CYS A 39 12.64 -1.12 -16.56
N LYS A 40 11.60 -0.35 -16.20
CA LYS A 40 11.09 0.78 -17.01
C LYS A 40 11.76 2.11 -16.66
N TYR A 41 11.92 2.36 -15.36
CA TYR A 41 12.35 3.69 -14.84
C TYR A 41 13.82 3.73 -14.42
N GLY A 42 14.54 2.58 -14.46
CA GLY A 42 15.90 2.49 -13.94
C GLY A 42 15.97 2.75 -12.43
N ASP A 43 17.09 3.30 -11.97
CA ASP A 43 17.34 3.61 -10.57
C ASP A 43 16.91 5.05 -10.18
N GLU A 44 16.15 5.73 -11.05
CA GLU A 44 15.72 7.11 -10.84
C GLU A 44 14.54 7.23 -9.86
N ILE A 45 13.79 6.14 -9.66
CA ILE A 45 12.70 6.05 -8.68
C ILE A 45 13.17 5.13 -7.55
N LEU A 46 13.11 5.63 -6.32
CA LEU A 46 13.50 4.92 -5.12
C LEU A 46 12.27 4.57 -4.27
N LEU A 47 12.29 3.39 -3.67
CA LEU A 47 11.27 2.94 -2.71
C LEU A 47 11.93 2.69 -1.36
N ASP A 48 11.57 3.50 -0.38
CA ASP A 48 12.01 3.39 1.00
C ASP A 48 10.89 2.81 1.87
N VAL A 49 11.24 1.85 2.73
CA VAL A 49 10.29 1.22 3.68
C VAL A 49 10.78 1.46 5.10
N ASP A 50 10.02 2.24 5.85
CA ASP A 50 10.29 2.60 7.25
C ASP A 50 9.13 2.10 8.13
N ILE A 51 9.18 0.81 8.48
CA ILE A 51 8.12 0.10 9.21
C ILE A 51 8.75 -0.62 10.41
N PRO A 52 8.25 -0.38 11.64
CA PRO A 52 8.67 -1.09 12.83
C PRO A 52 8.46 -2.61 12.72
N GLU A 53 9.43 -3.41 13.20
CA GLU A 53 9.39 -4.87 13.09
C GLU A 53 8.15 -5.52 13.75
N ASP A 54 7.69 -4.94 14.85
CA ASP A 54 6.51 -5.41 15.59
C ASP A 54 5.20 -5.27 14.79
N LEU A 55 5.17 -4.40 13.77
CA LEU A 55 4.03 -4.23 12.88
C LEU A 55 4.06 -5.18 11.67
N LEU A 56 5.18 -5.83 11.35
CA LEU A 56 5.30 -6.72 10.20
C LEU A 56 4.35 -7.93 10.26
N LYS A 57 3.93 -8.32 11.46
CA LYS A 57 2.97 -9.43 11.69
C LYS A 57 1.50 -9.00 11.66
N GLN A 58 1.20 -7.71 11.50
CA GLN A 58 -0.17 -7.23 11.34
C GLN A 58 -0.80 -7.82 10.08
N ARG A 59 -2.08 -8.20 10.18
CA ARG A 59 -2.84 -8.75 9.05
C ARG A 59 -3.47 -7.61 8.25
N VAL A 60 -3.22 -7.62 6.95
CA VAL A 60 -3.72 -6.62 6.00
C VAL A 60 -4.36 -7.29 4.79
N LEU A 61 -5.20 -6.57 4.06
CA LEU A 61 -5.72 -7.05 2.78
C LEU A 61 -4.58 -7.16 1.77
N LYS A 62 -4.53 -8.29 1.07
CA LYS A 62 -3.59 -8.52 -0.02
C LYS A 62 -3.72 -7.45 -1.11
N PHE A 63 -2.60 -6.95 -1.62
CA PHE A 63 -2.53 -5.86 -2.62
C PHE A 63 -3.18 -4.56 -2.14
N VAL A 64 -3.01 -4.20 -0.87
CA VAL A 64 -3.53 -2.94 -0.34
C VAL A 64 -2.57 -1.78 -0.59
N LEU A 65 -1.24 -2.03 -0.57
CA LEU A 65 -0.21 -1.02 -0.80
C LEU A 65 0.09 -0.79 -2.30
N GLN A 66 0.07 -1.85 -3.10
CA GLN A 66 0.47 -1.78 -4.50
C GLN A 66 -0.27 -0.69 -5.31
N PRO A 67 -1.63 -0.58 -5.27
CA PRO A 67 -2.34 0.46 -6.03
C PRO A 67 -1.99 1.88 -5.60
N ILE A 68 -1.57 2.06 -4.33
CA ILE A 68 -1.17 3.36 -3.81
C ILE A 68 0.22 3.74 -4.33
N VAL A 69 1.17 2.79 -4.29
CA VAL A 69 2.51 2.97 -4.86
C VAL A 69 2.45 3.19 -6.37
N GLU A 70 1.60 2.44 -7.09
CA GLU A 70 1.34 2.68 -8.52
C GLU A 70 0.89 4.13 -8.76
N ASN A 71 -0.03 4.61 -7.95
CA ASN A 71 -0.55 5.96 -8.06
C ASN A 71 0.54 7.02 -7.82
N SER A 72 1.38 6.84 -6.81
CA SER A 72 2.53 7.71 -6.54
C SER A 72 3.50 7.75 -7.72
N ILE A 73 3.76 6.63 -8.38
CA ILE A 73 4.66 6.58 -9.54
C ILE A 73 4.03 7.21 -10.76
N PHE A 74 2.82 6.76 -11.17
CA PHE A 74 2.23 7.18 -12.44
C PHE A 74 1.64 8.60 -12.41
N HIS A 75 1.15 9.04 -11.26
CA HIS A 75 0.51 10.35 -11.13
C HIS A 75 1.35 11.35 -10.31
N GLY A 76 2.26 10.87 -9.48
CA GLY A 76 3.18 11.72 -8.73
C GLY A 76 4.50 11.94 -9.47
N LEU A 77 5.27 10.88 -9.69
CA LEU A 77 6.65 10.97 -10.16
C LEU A 77 6.78 11.07 -11.69
N GLU A 78 5.97 10.34 -12.50
CA GLU A 78 6.04 10.47 -13.96
C GLU A 78 5.85 11.91 -14.45
N PRO A 79 4.83 12.67 -14.00
CA PRO A 79 4.67 14.06 -14.39
C PRO A 79 5.81 14.97 -13.91
N ALA A 80 6.50 14.61 -12.81
CA ALA A 80 7.64 15.31 -12.25
C ALA A 80 8.99 14.96 -12.91
N GLY A 81 8.99 14.15 -13.99
CA GLY A 81 10.20 13.77 -14.72
C GLY A 81 10.69 12.36 -14.45
N SER A 82 9.86 11.49 -13.88
CA SER A 82 10.14 10.08 -13.59
C SER A 82 11.31 9.86 -12.65
N LYS A 83 11.51 10.77 -11.70
CA LYS A 83 12.55 10.72 -10.66
C LYS A 83 11.92 11.07 -9.33
N GLY A 84 12.40 10.43 -8.26
CA GLY A 84 12.01 10.76 -6.91
C GLY A 84 11.90 9.57 -6.00
N HIS A 85 11.29 9.80 -4.85
CA HIS A 85 11.17 8.85 -3.77
C HIS A 85 9.71 8.52 -3.48
N VAL A 86 9.47 7.24 -3.23
CA VAL A 86 8.24 6.76 -2.61
C VAL A 86 8.60 6.16 -1.27
N VAL A 87 8.00 6.66 -0.19
CA VAL A 87 8.26 6.20 1.17
C VAL A 87 7.03 5.53 1.75
N VAL A 88 7.19 4.29 2.22
CA VAL A 88 6.12 3.53 2.88
C VAL A 88 6.40 3.50 4.38
N ARG A 89 5.44 3.95 5.20
CA ARG A 89 5.54 3.91 6.66
C ARG A 89 4.33 3.23 7.28
N ALA A 90 4.52 2.70 8.49
CA ALA A 90 3.43 2.16 9.29
C ALA A 90 3.54 2.61 10.75
N TRP A 91 2.40 2.83 11.37
CA TRP A 91 2.29 3.05 12.82
C TRP A 91 0.95 2.54 13.33
N GLU A 92 0.91 2.27 14.63
CA GLU A 92 -0.31 1.86 15.33
C GLU A 92 -0.77 2.97 16.27
N ARG A 93 -2.06 3.24 16.31
CA ARG A 93 -2.66 4.16 17.30
C ARG A 93 -3.99 3.60 17.77
N GLY A 94 -4.03 3.17 19.04
CA GLY A 94 -5.18 2.44 19.60
C GLY A 94 -5.42 1.12 18.86
N ALA A 95 -6.64 0.88 18.43
CA ALA A 95 -7.00 -0.32 17.68
C ALA A 95 -6.89 -0.15 16.14
N ARG A 96 -6.11 0.82 15.67
CA ARG A 96 -5.95 1.12 14.25
C ARG A 96 -4.50 1.01 13.82
N LEU A 97 -4.30 0.36 12.67
CA LEU A 97 -3.07 0.36 11.91
C LEU A 97 -3.17 1.42 10.81
N TYR A 98 -2.16 2.25 10.71
CA TYR A 98 -2.01 3.24 9.67
C TYR A 98 -0.86 2.84 8.76
N LEU A 99 -1.10 2.81 7.44
CA LEU A 99 -0.07 2.62 6.44
C LEU A 99 -0.03 3.88 5.57
N SER A 100 1.10 4.54 5.46
CA SER A 100 1.23 5.68 4.57
C SER A 100 2.15 5.37 3.41
N VAL A 101 1.78 5.88 2.24
CA VAL A 101 2.63 5.98 1.06
C VAL A 101 2.74 7.46 0.72
N GLU A 102 3.97 7.95 0.61
CA GLU A 102 4.29 9.36 0.40
C GLU A 102 5.28 9.47 -0.75
N ASP A 103 5.00 10.32 -1.72
CA ASP A 103 5.88 10.63 -2.84
C ASP A 103 6.28 12.12 -2.81
N ASP A 104 7.42 12.42 -3.40
CA ASP A 104 7.94 13.76 -3.64
C ASP A 104 7.68 14.24 -5.08
N GLY A 105 6.59 13.75 -5.69
CA GLY A 105 6.22 14.03 -7.07
C GLY A 105 5.54 15.38 -7.29
N ALA A 106 4.81 15.48 -8.41
CA ALA A 106 4.16 16.73 -8.84
C ALA A 106 3.10 17.25 -7.87
N GLY A 107 2.55 16.38 -7.00
CA GLY A 107 1.48 16.75 -6.09
C GLY A 107 0.21 17.26 -6.80
N MET A 108 -0.69 17.84 -6.02
CA MET A 108 -1.97 18.38 -6.50
C MET A 108 -2.21 19.78 -5.94
N ASP A 109 -2.79 20.66 -6.74
CA ASP A 109 -3.33 21.90 -6.23
C ASP A 109 -4.61 21.69 -5.38
N CYS A 110 -5.01 22.71 -4.62
CA CYS A 110 -6.15 22.64 -3.70
C CYS A 110 -7.47 22.25 -4.38
N ASN A 111 -7.69 22.62 -5.64
CA ASN A 111 -8.93 22.33 -6.34
C ASN A 111 -8.97 20.86 -6.74
N ARG A 112 -7.88 20.36 -7.31
CA ARG A 112 -7.73 18.95 -7.69
C ARG A 112 -7.80 18.05 -6.47
N LEU A 113 -7.15 18.41 -5.36
CA LEU A 113 -7.21 17.64 -4.12
C LEU A 113 -8.64 17.53 -3.58
N LYS A 114 -9.40 18.63 -3.56
CA LYS A 114 -10.82 18.61 -3.15
C LYS A 114 -11.68 17.74 -4.06
N GLU A 115 -11.46 17.78 -5.37
CA GLU A 115 -12.16 16.92 -6.34
C GLU A 115 -11.88 15.43 -6.03
N VAL A 116 -10.61 15.08 -5.86
CA VAL A 116 -10.20 13.71 -5.53
C VAL A 116 -10.81 13.26 -4.20
N GLN A 117 -10.68 14.06 -3.14
CA GLN A 117 -11.26 13.75 -1.83
C GLN A 117 -12.80 13.59 -1.89
N GLY A 118 -13.48 14.39 -2.69
CA GLY A 118 -14.94 14.34 -2.86
C GLY A 118 -15.43 13.12 -3.65
N THR A 119 -14.57 12.50 -4.46
CA THR A 119 -14.93 11.35 -5.30
C THR A 119 -14.40 10.00 -4.77
N ILE A 120 -13.53 10.01 -3.76
CA ILE A 120 -13.01 8.79 -3.15
C ILE A 120 -14.13 7.92 -2.58
N GLY A 121 -14.14 6.65 -2.97
CA GLY A 121 -15.17 5.71 -2.58
C GLY A 121 -16.44 5.74 -3.45
N SER A 122 -16.54 6.66 -4.41
CA SER A 122 -17.64 6.75 -5.37
C SER A 122 -17.29 6.05 -6.70
N ASP A 123 -18.31 5.81 -7.54
CA ASP A 123 -18.09 5.22 -8.88
C ASP A 123 -17.49 6.22 -9.89
N ASN A 124 -17.50 7.51 -9.56
CA ASN A 124 -16.99 8.60 -10.41
C ASN A 124 -15.53 8.98 -10.13
N SER A 125 -14.82 8.20 -9.29
CA SER A 125 -13.42 8.51 -8.95
C SER A 125 -12.49 8.31 -10.15
N THR A 126 -11.65 9.31 -10.41
CA THR A 126 -10.59 9.22 -11.43
C THR A 126 -9.40 8.38 -10.97
N MET A 127 -9.28 8.12 -9.66
CA MET A 127 -8.23 7.29 -9.05
C MET A 127 -8.73 5.85 -8.86
N VAL A 128 -8.88 5.11 -9.95
CA VAL A 128 -9.53 3.79 -9.96
C VAL A 128 -8.88 2.80 -8.98
N GLY A 129 -7.54 2.74 -8.94
CA GLY A 129 -6.81 1.81 -8.06
C GLY A 129 -7.05 2.11 -6.58
N ILE A 130 -6.90 3.37 -6.17
CA ILE A 130 -7.17 3.81 -4.78
C ILE A 130 -8.64 3.58 -4.44
N ASN A 131 -9.54 3.93 -5.36
CA ASN A 131 -10.97 3.80 -5.14
C ASN A 131 -11.39 2.32 -4.89
N ASN A 132 -10.85 1.39 -5.66
CA ASN A 132 -11.08 -0.04 -5.46
C ASN A 132 -10.51 -0.50 -4.11
N THR A 133 -9.35 0.00 -3.72
CA THR A 133 -8.77 -0.27 -2.40
C THR A 133 -9.67 0.23 -1.27
N VAL A 134 -10.20 1.46 -1.37
CA VAL A 134 -11.15 2.02 -0.40
C VAL A 134 -12.41 1.17 -0.29
N LYS A 135 -13.01 0.77 -1.43
CA LYS A 135 -14.21 -0.08 -1.45
C LYS A 135 -13.95 -1.42 -0.77
N ARG A 136 -12.80 -2.07 -1.06
CA ARG A 136 -12.40 -3.32 -0.43
C ARG A 136 -12.21 -3.18 1.08
N ILE A 137 -11.53 -2.13 1.53
CA ILE A 137 -11.32 -1.84 2.96
C ILE A 137 -12.67 -1.67 3.66
N LYS A 138 -13.55 -0.84 3.12
CA LYS A 138 -14.88 -0.59 3.72
C LYS A 138 -15.76 -1.84 3.73
N LEU A 139 -15.72 -2.63 2.67
CA LEU A 139 -16.48 -3.88 2.57
C LEU A 139 -16.01 -4.91 3.60
N HIS A 140 -14.70 -5.02 3.81
CA HIS A 140 -14.12 -6.04 4.66
C HIS A 140 -14.10 -5.65 6.15
N PHE A 141 -13.82 -4.37 6.45
CA PHE A 141 -13.61 -3.90 7.82
C PHE A 141 -14.68 -2.92 8.34
N GLY A 142 -15.53 -2.41 7.44
CA GLY A 142 -16.55 -1.43 7.79
C GLY A 142 -16.21 0.01 7.41
N ALA A 143 -17.23 0.87 7.46
CA ALA A 143 -17.17 2.25 6.96
C ALA A 143 -16.23 3.19 7.73
N GLN A 144 -15.83 2.81 8.95
CA GLN A 144 -14.91 3.56 9.82
C GLN A 144 -13.44 3.45 9.39
N TYR A 145 -13.16 2.60 8.42
CA TYR A 145 -11.84 2.41 7.80
C TYR A 145 -11.83 2.93 6.37
N GLY A 146 -10.66 3.17 5.82
CA GLY A 146 -10.56 3.71 4.47
C GLY A 146 -9.23 4.40 4.19
N VAL A 147 -9.28 5.54 3.51
CA VAL A 147 -8.11 6.27 3.03
C VAL A 147 -8.27 7.76 3.28
N GLU A 148 -7.20 8.40 3.71
CA GLU A 148 -7.02 9.85 3.72
C GLU A 148 -5.95 10.24 2.72
N ILE A 149 -6.15 11.36 2.01
CA ILE A 149 -5.19 11.90 1.05
C ILE A 149 -4.89 13.35 1.42
N SER A 150 -3.61 13.67 1.45
CA SER A 150 -3.10 15.03 1.49
C SER A 150 -2.09 15.22 0.37
N SER A 151 -2.04 16.42 -0.22
CA SER A 151 -1.13 16.73 -1.31
C SER A 151 -0.90 18.22 -1.37
N GLU A 152 0.28 18.60 -1.84
CA GLU A 152 0.67 19.96 -2.14
C GLU A 152 1.37 19.98 -3.50
N LYS A 153 1.00 20.94 -4.36
CA LYS A 153 1.54 21.05 -5.70
C LYS A 153 3.06 21.28 -5.64
N ASP A 154 3.79 20.56 -6.49
CA ASP A 154 5.25 20.57 -6.61
C ASP A 154 6.00 20.14 -5.33
N VAL A 155 5.30 19.54 -4.36
CA VAL A 155 5.87 18.97 -3.13
C VAL A 155 5.67 17.48 -3.08
N GLY A 156 4.45 16.99 -3.44
CA GLY A 156 4.14 15.57 -3.47
C GLY A 156 2.76 15.21 -2.93
N THR A 157 2.53 13.91 -2.77
CA THR A 157 1.27 13.37 -2.28
C THR A 157 1.53 12.35 -1.17
N LYS A 158 0.67 12.37 -0.16
CA LYS A 158 0.63 11.40 0.91
C LYS A 158 -0.74 10.77 1.00
N VAL A 159 -0.78 9.46 0.92
CA VAL A 159 -1.97 8.62 1.08
C VAL A 159 -1.82 7.80 2.35
N VAL A 160 -2.80 7.84 3.24
CA VAL A 160 -2.83 7.10 4.50
C VAL A 160 -4.00 6.13 4.49
N LEU A 161 -3.70 4.85 4.54
CA LEU A 161 -4.67 3.77 4.73
C LEU A 161 -4.94 3.62 6.23
N ILE A 162 -6.20 3.56 6.60
CA ILE A 162 -6.65 3.35 7.99
C ILE A 162 -7.31 1.98 8.05
N LEU A 163 -6.72 1.06 8.77
CA LEU A 163 -7.10 -0.34 8.90
C LEU A 163 -7.30 -0.70 10.38
N PRO A 164 -8.01 -1.80 10.69
CA PRO A 164 -7.97 -2.34 12.06
C PRO A 164 -6.57 -2.91 12.36
N SER A 165 -6.11 -2.76 13.60
CA SER A 165 -4.94 -3.49 14.07
C SER A 165 -5.32 -4.94 14.36
N ILE A 166 -4.86 -5.87 13.53
CA ILE A 166 -5.13 -7.30 13.63
C ILE A 166 -3.80 -8.03 13.71
N LYS A 167 -3.43 -8.51 14.89
CA LYS A 167 -2.22 -9.32 15.08
C LYS A 167 -2.50 -10.77 14.64
N ALA A 168 -1.54 -11.41 13.97
CA ALA A 168 -1.60 -12.83 13.77
C ALA A 168 -1.68 -13.52 15.15
N GLU A 169 -2.68 -14.38 15.39
CA GLU A 169 -2.74 -15.18 16.61
C GLU A 169 -1.44 -15.98 16.68
N GLY A 170 -0.67 -15.76 17.75
CA GLY A 170 0.50 -16.58 18.03
C GLY A 170 0.05 -18.04 18.08
N GLN A 171 0.71 -18.94 17.34
CA GLN A 171 0.56 -20.36 17.57
C GLN A 171 0.82 -20.57 19.06
N ALA A 172 -0.25 -20.85 19.81
CA ALA A 172 -0.15 -21.28 21.18
C ALA A 172 0.84 -22.45 21.18
N ALA A 173 1.92 -22.29 21.91
CA ALA A 173 2.88 -23.37 22.15
C ALA A 173 2.07 -24.63 22.47
N LYS A 174 2.15 -25.64 21.61
CA LYS A 174 1.70 -27.00 21.97
C LYS A 174 2.54 -27.35 23.16
N GLY A 175 1.92 -27.28 24.33
CA GLY A 175 2.52 -27.76 25.55
C GLY A 175 2.97 -29.17 25.37
N ASP A 176 4.24 -29.42 25.67
CA ASP A 176 4.76 -30.74 25.96
C ASP A 176 3.91 -31.36 27.08
N GLY A 177 2.96 -32.15 26.68
CA GLY A 177 2.28 -33.08 27.55
C GLY A 177 3.15 -34.34 27.67
N ALA A 178 3.97 -34.35 28.71
CA ALA A 178 4.60 -35.59 29.18
C ALA A 178 3.52 -36.65 29.47
N TYR A 179 3.71 -37.82 28.91
CA TYR A 179 3.62 -39.12 29.58
C TYR A 179 4.32 -40.15 28.71
#